data_af5eae58f7d901b15e0732a988c7f6c4
#
_entry.id   af5eae58f7d901b15e0732a988c7f6c4
#
_cell.length_a   1.000
_cell.length_b   1.000
_cell.length_c   1.000
_cell.angle_alpha   90.00
_cell.angle_beta   90.00
_cell.angle_gamma   90.00
#
_symmetry.space_group_name_H-M   'P 1'
#
loop_
_entity.id
_entity.type
_entity.pdbx_description
1 polymer ?
#
loop_
_entity_poly.entity_id
_entity_poly.type
_entity_poly.pdbx_seq_one_letter_code
_entity_poly.pdbx_strand_id
1 'polypeptide(L)'
;AYGSCIGWGSFILPGDWISQSGSIAAAIGITIGALLMIIIGVSYGALVKHFPVSGGAFAFSYLSFGRYVSFFSSWFLTFGYICVVALNATAFSLLLKFMMPGVLEHGKLYTIAGWDVYITEIIIATALLLLFTFITIRGAQVSGSLQYYFCIAMVVVVLLMFFGSFFGSGFSLSNLQPLAEEKKGWFTSIIMIVAVAPWAYVGFDNIPQTAEEFDFAPNKTFKLIVYSLLAAAGTYVLMILYTGWLSSRGAENSDLWVT
;
A
#
# COMPACT_ATOMS: atom_id res chain seq x y z
N ALA A 1 7.81 -7.55 3.56
CA ALA A 1 6.83 -7.66 2.45
C ALA A 1 5.42 -7.21 2.87
N TYR A 2 4.72 -7.91 3.78
CA TYR A 2 3.35 -7.50 4.18
C TYR A 2 3.29 -6.03 4.62
N GLY A 3 4.12 -5.62 5.57
CA GLY A 3 4.15 -4.23 6.05
C GLY A 3 4.65 -3.21 5.04
N SER A 4 5.21 -3.64 3.93
CA SER A 4 5.55 -2.75 2.81
C SER A 4 4.40 -2.61 1.82
N CYS A 5 3.55 -3.64 1.68
CA CYS A 5 2.34 -3.58 0.85
C CYS A 5 1.19 -2.83 1.53
N ILE A 6 1.13 -2.86 2.88
CA ILE A 6 0.06 -2.25 3.64
C ILE A 6 0.57 -0.97 4.31
N GLY A 7 0.00 0.15 3.95
CA GLY A 7 0.29 1.46 4.49
C GLY A 7 -0.99 2.26 4.72
N TRP A 8 -0.86 3.56 4.84
CA TRP A 8 -1.99 4.50 4.97
C TRP A 8 -3.03 4.36 3.84
N GLY A 9 -2.58 3.96 2.64
CA GLY A 9 -3.45 3.72 1.50
C GLY A 9 -4.52 2.65 1.75
N SER A 10 -4.26 1.68 2.62
CA SER A 10 -5.27 0.67 2.98
C SER A 10 -6.47 1.24 3.73
N PHE A 11 -6.33 2.41 4.34
CA PHE A 11 -7.40 3.09 5.06
C PHE A 11 -8.13 4.14 4.20
N ILE A 12 -7.47 4.76 3.24
CA ILE A 12 -8.03 5.85 2.42
C ILE A 12 -8.55 5.35 1.08
N LEU A 13 -7.76 4.55 0.36
CA LEU A 13 -8.09 4.09 -1.00
C LEU A 13 -9.38 3.26 -1.13
N PRO A 14 -9.83 2.48 -0.13
CA PRO A 14 -11.09 1.77 -0.22
C PRO A 14 -12.28 2.66 -0.58
N GLY A 15 -12.35 3.88 -0.05
CA GLY A 15 -13.39 4.86 -0.39
C GLY A 15 -13.40 5.22 -1.88
N ASP A 16 -12.22 5.55 -2.42
CA ASP A 16 -12.06 5.89 -3.84
C ASP A 16 -12.40 4.69 -4.75
N TRP A 17 -11.96 3.51 -4.38
CA TRP A 17 -12.24 2.31 -5.16
C TRP A 17 -13.73 1.96 -5.18
N ILE A 18 -14.42 2.10 -4.05
CA ILE A 18 -15.87 1.90 -3.95
C ILE A 18 -16.61 2.93 -4.81
N SER A 19 -16.21 4.20 -4.76
CA SER A 19 -16.85 5.26 -5.54
C SER A 19 -16.70 5.06 -7.06
N GLN A 20 -15.57 4.49 -7.49
CA GLN A 20 -15.26 4.28 -8.91
C GLN A 20 -15.81 3.00 -9.50
N SER A 21 -15.97 1.95 -8.69
CA SER A 21 -16.25 0.59 -9.18
C SER A 21 -17.38 -0.14 -8.46
N GLY A 22 -17.85 0.39 -7.33
CA GLY A 22 -18.74 -0.33 -6.42
C GLY A 22 -18.00 -1.24 -5.44
N SER A 23 -18.63 -1.56 -4.32
CA SER A 23 -17.95 -2.21 -3.18
C SER A 23 -17.50 -3.65 -3.47
N ILE A 24 -18.36 -4.47 -4.06
CA ILE A 24 -18.02 -5.87 -4.36
C ILE A 24 -17.10 -5.98 -5.56
N ALA A 25 -17.31 -5.16 -6.60
CA ALA A 25 -16.41 -5.13 -7.75
C ALA A 25 -14.99 -4.70 -7.33
N ALA A 26 -14.86 -3.75 -6.40
CA ALA A 26 -13.57 -3.37 -5.82
C ALA A 26 -12.89 -4.52 -5.08
N ALA A 27 -13.62 -5.24 -4.22
CA ALA A 27 -13.10 -6.37 -3.48
C ALA A 27 -12.65 -7.52 -4.40
N ILE A 28 -13.42 -7.80 -5.45
CA ILE A 28 -13.05 -8.81 -6.46
C ILE A 28 -11.82 -8.34 -7.25
N GLY A 29 -11.80 -7.09 -7.69
CA GLY A 29 -10.71 -6.52 -8.48
C GLY A 29 -9.37 -6.55 -7.74
N ILE A 30 -9.35 -6.14 -6.47
CA ILE A 30 -8.13 -6.19 -5.65
C ILE A 30 -7.67 -7.63 -5.40
N THR A 31 -8.60 -8.57 -5.23
CA THR A 31 -8.28 -9.99 -5.05
C THR A 31 -7.68 -10.61 -6.32
N ILE A 32 -8.26 -10.31 -7.49
CA ILE A 32 -7.68 -10.73 -8.78
C ILE A 32 -6.30 -10.11 -8.97
N GLY A 33 -6.12 -8.85 -8.62
CA GLY A 33 -4.83 -8.18 -8.62
C GLY A 33 -3.79 -8.91 -7.79
N ALA A 34 -4.14 -9.36 -6.57
CA ALA A 34 -3.25 -10.18 -5.74
C ALA A 34 -2.83 -11.49 -6.43
N LEU A 35 -3.79 -12.17 -7.07
CA LEU A 35 -3.49 -13.40 -7.81
C LEU A 35 -2.51 -13.15 -8.97
N LEU A 36 -2.67 -12.04 -9.69
CA LEU A 36 -1.71 -11.64 -10.74
C LEU A 36 -0.34 -11.33 -10.16
N MET A 37 -0.27 -10.65 -9.00
CA MET A 37 1.00 -10.39 -8.31
C MET A 37 1.65 -11.67 -7.79
N ILE A 38 0.88 -12.70 -7.41
CA ILE A 38 1.41 -14.01 -7.05
C ILE A 38 2.09 -14.69 -8.25
N ILE A 39 1.54 -14.54 -9.46
CA ILE A 39 2.17 -15.06 -10.69
C ILE A 39 3.54 -14.41 -10.89
N ILE A 40 3.66 -13.10 -10.69
CA ILE A 40 4.95 -12.40 -10.71
C ILE A 40 5.85 -12.94 -9.59
N GLY A 41 5.30 -13.16 -8.41
CA GLY A 41 5.99 -13.73 -7.26
C GLY A 41 6.61 -15.11 -7.50
N VAL A 42 6.03 -15.94 -8.40
CA VAL A 42 6.62 -17.21 -8.84
C VAL A 42 7.99 -16.96 -9.48
N SER A 43 8.09 -15.98 -10.38
CA SER A 43 9.34 -15.63 -11.03
C SER A 43 10.40 -15.17 -10.03
N TYR A 44 10.04 -14.30 -9.11
CA TYR A 44 10.94 -13.85 -8.04
C TYR A 44 11.39 -14.99 -7.13
N GLY A 45 10.46 -15.86 -6.73
CA GLY A 45 10.78 -17.02 -5.90
C GLY A 45 11.71 -18.02 -6.58
N ALA A 46 11.54 -18.25 -7.88
CA ALA A 46 12.42 -19.09 -8.68
C ALA A 46 13.82 -18.46 -8.82
N LEU A 47 13.89 -17.16 -9.07
CA LEU A 47 15.15 -16.43 -9.21
C LEU A 47 15.95 -16.42 -7.91
N VAL A 48 15.33 -16.08 -6.77
CA VAL A 48 16.00 -16.10 -5.45
C VAL A 48 16.49 -17.50 -5.09
N LYS A 49 15.74 -18.54 -5.46
CA LYS A 49 16.17 -19.94 -5.19
C LYS A 49 17.47 -20.30 -5.91
N HIS A 50 17.66 -19.81 -7.14
CA HIS A 50 18.85 -20.11 -7.94
C HIS A 50 19.98 -19.08 -7.76
N PHE A 51 19.61 -17.85 -7.49
CA PHE A 51 20.50 -16.71 -7.33
C PHE A 51 20.14 -15.94 -6.06
N PRO A 52 20.55 -16.41 -4.87
CA PRO A 52 20.25 -15.76 -3.60
C PRO A 52 21.15 -14.52 -3.39
N VAL A 53 21.02 -13.55 -4.28
CA VAL A 53 21.78 -12.28 -4.25
C VAL A 53 20.83 -11.13 -3.93
N SER A 54 21.32 -10.16 -3.17
CA SER A 54 20.57 -8.92 -2.88
C SER A 54 20.49 -8.03 -4.13
N GLY A 55 19.44 -7.18 -4.15
CA GLY A 55 19.20 -6.23 -5.25
C GLY A 55 17.97 -6.57 -6.11
N GLY A 56 17.32 -7.72 -5.88
CA GLY A 56 16.02 -8.05 -6.50
C GLY A 56 16.02 -7.87 -8.02
N ALA A 57 15.09 -7.07 -8.54
CA ALA A 57 14.92 -6.84 -9.97
C ALA A 57 16.19 -6.33 -10.67
N PHE A 58 17.01 -5.53 -10.00
CA PHE A 58 18.29 -5.08 -10.53
C PHE A 58 19.22 -6.26 -10.80
N ALA A 59 19.48 -7.09 -9.78
CA ALA A 59 20.41 -8.21 -9.88
C ALA A 59 19.92 -9.24 -10.91
N PHE A 60 18.64 -9.55 -10.92
CA PHE A 60 18.05 -10.50 -11.86
C PHE A 60 18.05 -9.98 -13.30
N SER A 61 17.83 -8.68 -13.51
CA SER A 61 17.96 -8.05 -14.82
C SER A 61 19.42 -8.11 -15.33
N TYR A 62 20.38 -7.94 -14.42
CA TYR A 62 21.81 -8.02 -14.77
C TYR A 62 22.19 -9.43 -15.23
N LEU A 63 21.76 -10.44 -14.49
CA LEU A 63 22.03 -11.84 -14.82
C LEU A 63 21.37 -12.29 -16.12
N SER A 64 20.16 -11.78 -16.42
CA SER A 64 19.36 -12.21 -17.57
C SER A 64 19.64 -11.41 -18.84
N PHE A 65 19.83 -10.12 -18.74
CA PHE A 65 19.86 -9.18 -19.89
C PHE A 65 21.15 -8.34 -19.96
N GLY A 66 22.01 -8.46 -18.95
CA GLY A 66 23.27 -7.75 -18.90
C GLY A 66 23.14 -6.28 -18.45
N ARG A 67 24.23 -5.58 -18.54
CA ARG A 67 24.48 -4.30 -17.88
C ARG A 67 23.55 -3.16 -18.30
N TYR A 68 23.16 -3.06 -19.56
CA TYR A 68 22.36 -1.92 -20.04
C TYR A 68 20.90 -2.01 -19.56
N VAL A 69 20.26 -3.17 -19.69
CA VAL A 69 18.90 -3.39 -19.23
C VAL A 69 18.84 -3.25 -17.71
N SER A 70 19.83 -3.79 -17.00
CA SER A 70 19.95 -3.67 -15.55
C SER A 70 20.07 -2.23 -15.08
N PHE A 71 20.83 -1.40 -15.79
CA PHE A 71 20.95 0.03 -15.49
C PHE A 71 19.59 0.74 -15.52
N PHE A 72 18.82 0.54 -16.60
CA PHE A 72 17.49 1.13 -16.69
C PHE A 72 16.52 0.58 -15.63
N SER A 73 16.54 -0.74 -15.41
CA SER A 73 15.74 -1.37 -14.36
C SER A 73 16.05 -0.77 -12.98
N SER A 74 17.31 -0.62 -12.65
CA SER A 74 17.77 -0.02 -11.39
C SER A 74 17.35 1.44 -11.25
N TRP A 75 17.49 2.21 -12.33
CA TRP A 75 17.10 3.62 -12.34
C TRP A 75 15.61 3.79 -12.06
N PHE A 76 14.75 3.06 -12.78
CA PHE A 76 13.30 3.15 -12.58
C PHE A 76 12.88 2.63 -11.20
N LEU A 77 13.49 1.56 -10.72
CA LEU A 77 13.21 1.02 -9.39
C LEU A 77 13.57 2.02 -8.29
N THR A 78 14.78 2.58 -8.36
CA THR A 78 15.26 3.58 -7.38
C THR A 78 14.37 4.83 -7.39
N PHE A 79 14.04 5.34 -8.58
CA PHE A 79 13.18 6.50 -8.72
C PHE A 79 11.78 6.22 -8.17
N GLY A 80 11.22 5.04 -8.47
CA GLY A 80 9.93 4.61 -7.92
C GLY A 80 9.93 4.59 -6.39
N TYR A 81 10.96 4.03 -5.76
CA TYR A 81 11.05 4.02 -4.30
C TYR A 81 11.24 5.40 -3.69
N ILE A 82 12.01 6.28 -4.34
CA ILE A 82 12.11 7.69 -3.89
C ILE A 82 10.73 8.34 -3.90
N CYS A 83 9.95 8.15 -4.97
CA CYS A 83 8.58 8.67 -5.04
C CYS A 83 7.67 8.09 -3.94
N VAL A 84 7.76 6.79 -3.64
CA VAL A 84 6.99 6.15 -2.57
C VAL A 84 7.37 6.73 -1.20
N VAL A 85 8.65 6.96 -0.94
CA VAL A 85 9.11 7.57 0.32
C VAL A 85 8.56 8.99 0.47
N ALA A 86 8.65 9.82 -0.59
CA ALA A 86 8.10 11.17 -0.59
C ALA A 86 6.58 11.16 -0.36
N LEU A 87 5.85 10.27 -1.05
CA LEU A 87 4.40 10.11 -0.89
C LEU A 87 4.01 9.75 0.54
N ASN A 88 4.73 8.82 1.19
CA ASN A 88 4.45 8.45 2.56
C ASN A 88 4.72 9.59 3.56
N ALA A 89 5.76 10.39 3.34
CA ALA A 89 6.06 11.54 4.20
C ALA A 89 4.97 12.62 4.10
N THR A 90 4.50 12.92 2.89
CA THR A 90 3.42 13.89 2.67
C THR A 90 2.07 13.38 3.17
N ALA A 91 1.78 12.09 3.00
CA ALA A 91 0.56 11.46 3.52
C ALA A 91 0.47 11.53 5.06
N PHE A 92 1.60 11.38 5.75
CA PHE A 92 1.63 11.53 7.21
C PHE A 92 1.30 12.97 7.64
N SER A 93 1.85 13.97 6.95
CA SER A 93 1.51 15.38 7.19
C SER A 93 0.03 15.67 6.95
N LEU A 94 -0.55 15.08 5.90
CA LEU A 94 -1.97 15.19 5.59
C LEU A 94 -2.83 14.57 6.70
N LEU A 95 -2.49 13.36 7.18
CA LEU A 95 -3.20 12.73 8.30
C LEU A 95 -3.18 13.59 9.56
N LEU A 96 -2.04 14.19 9.89
CA LEU A 96 -1.95 15.10 11.04
C LEU A 96 -2.80 16.34 10.84
N LYS A 97 -2.90 16.87 9.63
CA LYS A 97 -3.77 18.02 9.31
C LYS A 97 -5.24 17.67 9.55
N PHE A 98 -5.68 16.46 9.19
CA PHE A 98 -7.03 15.97 9.50
C PHE A 98 -7.26 15.81 11.01
N MET A 99 -6.28 15.28 11.74
CA MET A 99 -6.41 15.04 13.18
C MET A 99 -6.38 16.32 13.99
N MET A 100 -5.67 17.35 13.50
CA MET A 100 -5.44 18.63 14.20
C MET A 100 -5.65 19.81 13.25
N PRO A 101 -6.90 20.09 12.84
CA PRO A 101 -7.21 21.17 11.90
C PRO A 101 -6.67 22.53 12.41
N GLY A 102 -6.07 23.30 11.51
CA GLY A 102 -5.52 24.63 11.82
C GLY A 102 -4.13 24.64 12.48
N VAL A 103 -3.67 23.53 13.07
CA VAL A 103 -2.35 23.47 13.74
C VAL A 103 -1.21 23.44 12.72
N LEU A 104 -1.41 22.79 11.58
CA LEU A 104 -0.40 22.65 10.53
C LEU A 104 -0.54 23.65 9.39
N GLU A 105 -1.49 24.55 9.46
CA GLU A 105 -1.80 25.53 8.41
C GLU A 105 -1.09 26.87 8.64
N HIS A 106 0.20 26.82 9.03
CA HIS A 106 0.99 28.02 9.24
C HIS A 106 2.07 28.19 8.17
N GLY A 107 2.18 29.43 7.66
CA GLY A 107 3.20 29.77 6.67
C GLY A 107 2.95 29.14 5.31
N LYS A 108 1.83 29.49 4.66
CA LYS A 108 1.54 29.06 3.28
C LYS A 108 2.66 29.45 2.34
N LEU A 109 3.22 28.49 1.63
CA LEU A 109 4.32 28.68 0.68
C LEU A 109 3.82 28.80 -0.76
N TYR A 110 3.04 27.83 -1.22
CA TYR A 110 2.51 27.77 -2.57
C TYR A 110 1.28 26.86 -2.65
N THR A 111 0.60 26.91 -3.79
CA THR A 111 -0.54 26.03 -4.09
C THR A 111 -0.20 25.20 -5.33
N ILE A 112 -0.34 23.87 -5.26
CA ILE A 112 -0.17 22.95 -6.38
C ILE A 112 -1.46 22.16 -6.56
N ALA A 113 -2.00 22.16 -7.79
CA ALA A 113 -3.21 21.41 -8.15
C ALA A 113 -4.41 21.63 -7.19
N GLY A 114 -4.53 22.85 -6.65
CA GLY A 114 -5.58 23.19 -5.69
C GLY A 114 -5.23 22.94 -4.22
N TRP A 115 -4.08 22.34 -3.91
CA TRP A 115 -3.62 22.08 -2.54
C TRP A 115 -2.67 23.16 -2.06
N ASP A 116 -2.98 23.71 -0.91
CA ASP A 116 -2.12 24.66 -0.22
C ASP A 116 -1.06 23.92 0.59
N VAL A 117 0.20 24.23 0.29
CA VAL A 117 1.36 23.65 0.99
C VAL A 117 1.89 24.64 2.01
N TYR A 118 2.03 24.18 3.25
CA TYR A 118 2.48 24.97 4.40
C TYR A 118 3.89 24.57 4.84
N ILE A 119 4.64 25.55 5.37
CA ILE A 119 5.99 25.30 5.87
C ILE A 119 6.01 24.28 7.02
N THR A 120 4.99 24.28 7.86
CA THR A 120 4.82 23.33 8.97
C THR A 120 4.69 21.88 8.48
N GLU A 121 4.00 21.66 7.38
CA GLU A 121 3.88 20.33 6.75
C GLU A 121 5.25 19.83 6.26
N ILE A 122 6.03 20.71 5.61
CA ILE A 122 7.36 20.37 5.12
C ILE A 122 8.31 20.05 6.27
N ILE A 123 8.26 20.82 7.36
CA ILE A 123 9.09 20.57 8.54
C ILE A 123 8.76 19.20 9.14
N ILE A 124 7.48 18.85 9.28
CA ILE A 124 7.07 17.57 9.85
C ILE A 124 7.44 16.41 8.92
N ALA A 125 7.18 16.52 7.62
CA ALA A 125 7.58 15.52 6.64
C ALA A 125 9.09 15.29 6.66
N THR A 126 9.87 16.36 6.72
CA THR A 126 11.34 16.29 6.79
C THR A 126 11.81 15.66 8.10
N ALA A 127 11.24 16.06 9.24
CA ALA A 127 11.56 15.48 10.54
C ALA A 127 11.28 13.97 10.58
N LEU A 128 10.14 13.55 9.99
CA LEU A 128 9.78 12.15 9.89
C LEU A 128 10.79 11.36 9.02
N LEU A 129 11.17 11.90 7.87
CA LEU A 129 12.17 11.29 7.00
C LEU A 129 13.52 11.14 7.72
N LEU A 130 13.97 12.17 8.44
CA LEU A 130 15.20 12.12 9.21
C LEU A 130 15.12 11.09 10.34
N LEU A 131 13.98 11.00 11.03
CA LEU A 131 13.75 10.01 12.08
C LEU A 131 13.87 8.58 11.54
N PHE A 132 13.16 8.26 10.45
CA PHE A 132 13.23 6.92 9.86
C PHE A 132 14.60 6.62 9.23
N THR A 133 15.26 7.62 8.65
CA THR A 133 16.64 7.49 8.17
C THR A 133 17.57 7.13 9.33
N PHE A 134 17.47 7.82 10.46
CA PHE A 134 18.25 7.52 11.65
C PHE A 134 18.00 6.11 12.19
N ILE A 135 16.73 5.66 12.23
CA ILE A 135 16.38 4.30 12.64
C ILE A 135 17.00 3.26 11.68
N THR A 136 16.93 3.53 10.37
CA THR A 136 17.48 2.62 9.36
C THR A 136 19.00 2.51 9.45
N ILE A 137 19.72 3.60 9.72
CA ILE A 137 21.18 3.61 9.92
C ILE A 137 21.58 2.78 11.14
N ARG A 138 20.70 2.62 12.14
CA ARG A 138 20.96 1.76 13.31
C ARG A 138 21.00 0.27 12.98
N GLY A 139 20.65 -0.11 11.77
CA GLY A 139 20.78 -1.46 11.22
C GLY A 139 19.46 -2.15 10.94
N ALA A 140 19.53 -3.16 10.08
CA ALA A 140 18.38 -3.93 9.61
C ALA A 140 17.58 -4.60 10.74
N GLN A 141 18.25 -5.03 11.80
CA GLN A 141 17.60 -5.67 12.94
C GLN A 141 16.68 -4.72 13.71
N VAL A 142 17.12 -3.47 13.96
CA VAL A 142 16.32 -2.46 14.66
C VAL A 142 15.14 -2.03 13.81
N SER A 143 15.39 -1.71 12.54
CA SER A 143 14.37 -1.32 11.58
C SER A 143 13.34 -2.43 11.37
N GLY A 144 13.80 -3.68 11.22
CA GLY A 144 12.93 -4.85 11.03
C GLY A 144 12.05 -5.14 12.25
N SER A 145 12.61 -5.03 13.47
CA SER A 145 11.83 -5.21 14.70
C SER A 145 10.74 -4.14 14.83
N LEU A 146 11.06 -2.89 14.56
CA LEU A 146 10.09 -1.80 14.58
C LEU A 146 8.98 -2.04 13.56
N GLN A 147 9.34 -2.40 12.33
CA GLN A 147 8.38 -2.73 11.27
C GLN A 147 7.47 -3.89 11.68
N TYR A 148 8.00 -4.92 12.34
CA TYR A 148 7.22 -6.06 12.83
C TYR A 148 6.12 -5.63 13.82
N TYR A 149 6.46 -4.80 14.82
CA TYR A 149 5.48 -4.32 15.79
C TYR A 149 4.43 -3.40 15.13
N PHE A 150 4.83 -2.55 14.20
CA PHE A 150 3.87 -1.74 13.43
C PHE A 150 2.93 -2.59 12.58
N CYS A 151 3.43 -3.66 11.95
CA CYS A 151 2.58 -4.58 11.19
C CYS A 151 1.54 -5.26 12.09
N ILE A 152 1.94 -5.73 13.27
CA ILE A 152 1.00 -6.32 14.23
C ILE A 152 -0.04 -5.29 14.66
N ALA A 153 0.39 -4.09 15.03
CA ALA A 153 -0.51 -3.02 15.42
C ALA A 153 -1.52 -2.70 14.32
N MET A 154 -1.09 -2.60 13.05
CA MET A 154 -1.98 -2.39 11.91
C MET A 154 -3.01 -3.51 11.74
N VAL A 155 -2.58 -4.77 11.81
CA VAL A 155 -3.50 -5.92 11.72
C VAL A 155 -4.54 -5.86 12.83
N VAL A 156 -4.11 -5.59 14.06
CA VAL A 156 -5.02 -5.47 15.22
C VAL A 156 -6.02 -4.33 14.99
N VAL A 157 -5.55 -3.16 14.54
CA VAL A 157 -6.45 -2.01 14.25
C VAL A 157 -7.45 -2.36 13.17
N VAL A 158 -7.03 -2.96 12.05
CA VAL A 158 -7.94 -3.37 10.97
C VAL A 158 -8.99 -4.35 11.47
N LEU A 159 -8.58 -5.35 12.25
CA LEU A 159 -9.52 -6.32 12.82
C LEU A 159 -10.48 -5.67 13.82
N LEU A 160 -9.99 -4.77 14.68
CA LEU A 160 -10.84 -4.02 15.61
C LEU A 160 -11.85 -3.14 14.87
N MET A 161 -11.43 -2.44 13.82
CA MET A 161 -12.31 -1.62 12.99
C MET A 161 -13.36 -2.51 12.31
N PHE A 162 -12.94 -3.60 11.69
CA PHE A 162 -13.83 -4.52 10.98
C PHE A 162 -14.86 -5.15 11.92
N PHE A 163 -14.41 -5.79 13.01
CA PHE A 163 -15.32 -6.44 13.97
C PHE A 163 -16.10 -5.42 14.80
N GLY A 164 -15.50 -4.28 15.15
CA GLY A 164 -16.18 -3.21 15.86
C GLY A 164 -17.33 -2.60 15.08
N SER A 165 -17.24 -2.60 13.74
CA SER A 165 -18.31 -2.07 12.88
C SER A 165 -19.65 -2.82 13.01
N PHE A 166 -19.62 -4.11 13.36
CA PHE A 166 -20.85 -4.89 13.58
C PHE A 166 -21.66 -4.43 14.79
N PHE A 167 -21.01 -3.74 15.73
CA PHE A 167 -21.68 -3.20 16.92
C PHE A 167 -22.08 -1.72 16.74
N GLY A 168 -21.69 -1.11 15.62
CA GLY A 168 -22.02 0.29 15.30
C GLY A 168 -23.44 0.44 14.75
N SER A 169 -24.08 1.55 15.08
CA SER A 169 -25.44 1.89 14.58
C SER A 169 -25.49 2.13 13.06
N GLY A 170 -24.37 2.29 12.40
CA GLY A 170 -24.28 2.52 10.95
C GLY A 170 -24.12 1.25 10.11
N PHE A 171 -23.96 0.07 10.73
CA PHE A 171 -23.81 -1.18 10.01
C PHE A 171 -25.08 -1.56 9.24
N SER A 172 -24.99 -1.63 7.92
CA SER A 172 -26.03 -2.16 7.06
C SER A 172 -25.46 -2.79 5.79
N LEU A 173 -25.88 -4.01 5.50
CA LEU A 173 -25.49 -4.68 4.25
C LEU A 173 -26.06 -3.99 3.00
N SER A 174 -27.15 -3.23 3.14
CA SER A 174 -27.70 -2.43 2.05
C SER A 174 -26.75 -1.30 1.61
N ASN A 175 -25.89 -0.84 2.52
CA ASN A 175 -24.89 0.19 2.23
C ASN A 175 -23.78 -0.28 1.27
N LEU A 176 -23.61 -1.60 1.08
CA LEU A 176 -22.70 -2.13 0.07
C LEU A 176 -23.12 -1.83 -1.38
N GLN A 177 -24.33 -1.35 -1.59
CA GLN A 177 -24.78 -0.95 -2.92
C GLN A 177 -24.27 0.46 -3.28
N PRO A 178 -23.89 0.70 -4.55
CA PRO A 178 -23.93 -0.28 -5.65
C PRO A 178 -22.82 -1.34 -5.52
N LEU A 179 -23.14 -2.59 -5.82
CA LEU A 179 -22.17 -3.70 -5.78
C LEU A 179 -21.11 -3.57 -6.90
N ALA A 180 -21.53 -2.99 -8.04
CA ALA A 180 -20.68 -2.57 -9.15
C ALA A 180 -21.24 -1.26 -9.69
N GLU A 181 -20.39 -0.43 -10.34
CA GLU A 181 -20.83 0.83 -10.94
C GLU A 181 -21.82 0.55 -12.09
N GLU A 182 -23.05 1.03 -11.95
CA GLU A 182 -24.18 0.70 -12.86
C GLU A 182 -23.91 1.14 -14.30
N LYS A 183 -23.28 2.31 -14.48
CA LYS A 183 -22.98 2.84 -15.82
C LYS A 183 -21.87 2.10 -16.55
N LYS A 184 -20.95 1.47 -15.81
CA LYS A 184 -19.76 0.80 -16.37
C LYS A 184 -19.94 -0.71 -16.50
N GLY A 185 -20.85 -1.31 -15.72
CA GLY A 185 -21.05 -2.74 -15.64
C GLY A 185 -19.94 -3.48 -14.86
N TRP A 186 -20.22 -4.72 -14.49
CA TRP A 186 -19.35 -5.54 -13.61
C TRP A 186 -17.94 -5.71 -14.15
N PHE A 187 -17.80 -6.06 -15.43
CA PHE A 187 -16.49 -6.35 -16.02
C PHE A 187 -15.57 -5.13 -15.98
N THR A 188 -16.07 -3.98 -16.41
CA THR A 188 -15.29 -2.73 -16.45
C THR A 188 -14.93 -2.28 -15.03
N SER A 189 -15.86 -2.37 -14.08
CA SER A 189 -15.64 -2.04 -12.68
C SER A 189 -14.53 -2.88 -12.07
N ILE A 190 -14.53 -4.19 -12.28
CA ILE A 190 -13.49 -5.10 -11.80
C ILE A 190 -12.14 -4.77 -12.45
N ILE A 191 -12.08 -4.62 -13.77
CA ILE A 191 -10.83 -4.38 -14.51
C ILE A 191 -10.18 -3.05 -14.11
N MET A 192 -10.96 -2.02 -13.81
CA MET A 192 -10.42 -0.75 -13.31
C MET A 192 -9.62 -0.95 -12.02
N ILE A 193 -10.10 -1.76 -11.10
CA ILE A 193 -9.39 -2.05 -9.85
C ILE A 193 -8.22 -2.99 -10.08
N VAL A 194 -8.36 -3.99 -10.96
CA VAL A 194 -7.23 -4.84 -11.35
C VAL A 194 -6.08 -4.03 -11.93
N ALA A 195 -6.38 -2.97 -12.70
CA ALA A 195 -5.36 -2.10 -13.28
C ALA A 195 -4.55 -1.30 -12.23
N VAL A 196 -5.16 -0.92 -11.11
CA VAL A 196 -4.48 -0.19 -10.02
C VAL A 196 -3.90 -1.11 -8.95
N ALA A 197 -4.31 -2.38 -8.90
CA ALA A 197 -3.88 -3.33 -7.90
C ALA A 197 -2.34 -3.52 -7.82
N PRO A 198 -1.56 -3.52 -8.92
CA PRO A 198 -0.10 -3.62 -8.83
C PRO A 198 0.51 -2.53 -7.94
N TRP A 199 -0.05 -1.31 -7.99
CA TRP A 199 0.39 -0.22 -7.12
C TRP A 199 0.05 -0.48 -5.64
N ALA A 200 -1.12 -1.05 -5.35
CA ALA A 200 -1.53 -1.39 -3.99
C ALA A 200 -0.63 -2.48 -3.35
N TYR A 201 -0.02 -3.33 -4.16
CA TYR A 201 0.86 -4.41 -3.72
C TYR A 201 2.36 -4.09 -3.84
N VAL A 202 2.75 -2.85 -4.15
CA VAL A 202 4.16 -2.42 -4.15
C VAL A 202 4.79 -2.73 -2.80
N GLY A 203 6.00 -3.32 -2.82
CA GLY A 203 6.74 -3.73 -1.63
C GLY A 203 6.77 -5.23 -1.36
N PHE A 204 6.00 -6.06 -2.11
CA PHE A 204 6.14 -7.52 -2.04
C PHE A 204 7.56 -7.98 -2.44
N ASP A 205 8.22 -7.22 -3.29
CA ASP A 205 9.57 -7.42 -3.82
C ASP A 205 10.70 -7.03 -2.82
N ASN A 206 10.36 -6.51 -1.65
CA ASN A 206 11.35 -6.28 -0.59
C ASN A 206 12.04 -7.58 -0.13
N ILE A 207 11.35 -8.73 -0.20
CA ILE A 207 11.97 -10.01 0.12
C ILE A 207 13.15 -10.31 -0.82
N PRO A 208 13.00 -10.36 -2.16
CA PRO A 208 14.14 -10.60 -3.05
C PRO A 208 15.21 -9.51 -3.00
N GLN A 209 14.90 -8.29 -2.56
CA GLN A 209 15.90 -7.22 -2.46
C GLN A 209 16.90 -7.45 -1.33
N THR A 210 16.51 -8.14 -0.26
CA THR A 210 17.35 -8.43 0.92
C THR A 210 17.71 -9.92 1.02
N ALA A 211 17.82 -10.62 -0.11
CA ALA A 211 17.98 -12.06 -0.15
C ALA A 211 19.22 -12.58 0.60
N GLU A 212 20.30 -11.80 0.67
CA GLU A 212 21.54 -12.14 1.39
C GLU A 212 21.42 -12.00 2.92
N GLU A 213 20.40 -11.28 3.40
CA GLU A 213 20.18 -11.04 4.83
C GLU A 213 19.24 -12.08 5.45
N PHE A 214 18.86 -13.13 4.72
CA PHE A 214 17.89 -14.11 5.19
C PHE A 214 18.47 -15.04 6.26
N ASP A 215 17.78 -15.13 7.39
CA ASP A 215 17.95 -16.17 8.40
C ASP A 215 17.22 -17.48 8.04
N PHE A 216 16.63 -17.58 6.84
CA PHE A 216 15.87 -18.72 6.38
C PHE A 216 16.33 -19.20 5.00
N ALA A 217 16.04 -20.46 4.67
CA ALA A 217 16.44 -21.02 3.40
C ALA A 217 15.76 -20.33 2.21
N PRO A 218 16.49 -19.96 1.14
CA PRO A 218 15.98 -19.23 -0.04
C PRO A 218 14.76 -19.89 -0.72
N ASN A 219 14.62 -21.21 -0.60
CA ASN A 219 13.47 -21.93 -1.14
C ASN A 219 12.12 -21.60 -0.47
N LYS A 220 12.13 -20.94 0.69
CA LYS A 220 10.92 -20.46 1.37
C LYS A 220 10.43 -19.11 0.84
N THR A 221 11.25 -18.39 0.07
CA THR A 221 10.95 -17.02 -0.43
C THR A 221 9.60 -16.95 -1.15
N PHE A 222 9.33 -17.87 -2.07
CA PHE A 222 8.05 -17.90 -2.78
C PHE A 222 6.86 -18.01 -1.83
N LYS A 223 6.92 -18.91 -0.83
CA LYS A 223 5.84 -19.07 0.15
C LYS A 223 5.61 -17.79 0.96
N LEU A 224 6.68 -17.12 1.32
CA LEU A 224 6.60 -15.87 2.08
C LEU A 224 6.00 -14.74 1.24
N ILE A 225 6.36 -14.64 -0.05
CA ILE A 225 5.74 -13.69 -0.99
C ILE A 225 4.23 -13.98 -1.08
N VAL A 226 3.83 -15.23 -1.30
CA VAL A 226 2.41 -15.62 -1.41
C VAL A 226 1.65 -15.26 -0.14
N TYR A 227 2.17 -15.62 1.03
CA TYR A 227 1.49 -15.32 2.30
C TYR A 227 1.38 -13.81 2.54
N SER A 228 2.41 -13.04 2.20
CA SER A 228 2.37 -11.58 2.32
C SER A 228 1.32 -10.95 1.40
N LEU A 229 1.23 -11.41 0.16
CA LEU A 229 0.24 -10.92 -0.82
C LEU A 229 -1.18 -11.31 -0.42
N LEU A 230 -1.41 -12.55 0.03
CA LEU A 230 -2.72 -13.00 0.50
C LEU A 230 -3.17 -12.25 1.77
N ALA A 231 -2.25 -12.03 2.72
CA ALA A 231 -2.53 -11.24 3.91
C ALA A 231 -2.85 -9.78 3.55
N ALA A 232 -2.11 -9.20 2.60
CA ALA A 232 -2.37 -7.85 2.11
C ALA A 232 -3.73 -7.76 1.40
N ALA A 233 -4.04 -8.72 0.53
CA ALA A 233 -5.35 -8.80 -0.13
C ALA A 233 -6.49 -8.90 0.89
N GLY A 234 -6.32 -9.77 1.90
CA GLY A 234 -7.29 -9.90 3.00
C GLY A 234 -7.51 -8.57 3.73
N THR A 235 -6.44 -7.85 4.04
CA THR A 235 -6.53 -6.52 4.68
C THR A 235 -7.27 -5.52 3.81
N TYR A 236 -6.96 -5.42 2.52
CA TYR A 236 -7.67 -4.53 1.59
C TYR A 236 -9.15 -4.90 1.45
N VAL A 237 -9.47 -6.20 1.32
CA VAL A 237 -10.87 -6.66 1.24
C VAL A 237 -11.63 -6.32 2.51
N LEU A 238 -11.03 -6.55 3.71
CA LEU A 238 -11.66 -6.18 4.98
C LEU A 238 -11.93 -4.68 5.05
N MET A 239 -10.99 -3.85 4.62
CA MET A 239 -11.16 -2.39 4.63
C MET A 239 -12.17 -1.92 3.58
N ILE A 240 -12.24 -2.53 2.40
CA ILE A 240 -13.28 -2.24 1.40
C ILE A 240 -14.67 -2.57 1.97
N LEU A 241 -14.83 -3.75 2.57
CA LEU A 241 -16.10 -4.14 3.17
C LEU A 241 -16.46 -3.23 4.35
N TYR A 242 -15.50 -2.94 5.23
CA TYR A 242 -15.68 -2.01 6.35
C TYR A 242 -16.18 -0.65 5.88
N THR A 243 -15.49 -0.04 4.91
CA THR A 243 -15.86 1.26 4.36
C THR A 243 -17.23 1.19 3.66
N GLY A 244 -17.49 0.13 2.88
CA GLY A 244 -18.71 -0.03 2.13
C GLY A 244 -19.97 -0.13 2.99
N TRP A 245 -19.96 -0.90 4.07
CA TRP A 245 -21.16 -1.06 4.89
C TRP A 245 -21.38 0.04 5.94
N LEU A 246 -20.36 0.82 6.29
CA LEU A 246 -20.52 1.98 7.18
C LEU A 246 -20.94 3.24 6.43
N SER A 247 -20.54 3.37 5.17
CA SER A 247 -20.87 4.52 4.34
C SER A 247 -22.25 4.33 3.72
N SER A 248 -23.26 5.02 4.24
CA SER A 248 -24.63 4.97 3.71
C SER A 248 -24.76 5.49 2.27
N ARG A 249 -23.70 6.00 1.66
CA ARG A 249 -23.59 6.45 0.26
C ARG A 249 -22.14 6.52 -0.15
N GLY A 250 -21.60 5.45 -0.69
CA GLY A 250 -20.22 5.38 -1.14
C GLY A 250 -19.82 6.36 -2.25
N ALA A 251 -20.76 7.08 -2.84
CA ALA A 251 -20.50 8.04 -3.91
C ALA A 251 -20.60 9.51 -3.49
N GLU A 252 -21.38 9.85 -2.46
CA GLU A 252 -21.53 11.26 -2.04
C GLU A 252 -20.48 11.71 -1.01
N ASN A 253 -19.78 10.78 -0.39
CA ASN A 253 -18.79 11.09 0.65
C ASN A 253 -17.33 10.91 0.19
N SER A 254 -17.07 10.69 -1.10
CA SER A 254 -15.68 10.71 -1.61
C SER A 254 -15.01 12.06 -1.36
N ASP A 255 -15.78 13.15 -1.36
CA ASP A 255 -15.28 14.49 -1.09
C ASP A 255 -14.87 14.71 0.38
N LEU A 256 -15.39 13.90 1.33
CA LEU A 256 -14.99 13.97 2.74
C LEU A 256 -13.61 13.38 3.02
N TRP A 257 -13.06 12.59 2.09
CA TRP A 257 -11.73 12.00 2.21
C TRP A 257 -10.67 12.78 1.43
N VAL A 258 -11.09 13.73 0.62
CA VAL A 258 -10.24 14.53 -0.30
C VAL A 258 -10.26 16.02 0.03
N THR A 259 -11.20 16.51 0.83
CA THR A 259 -11.28 17.88 1.32
C THR A 259 -10.88 17.96 2.78
#